data_af2c7aee4709ad57703809af89323deb
#
_entry.id   af2c7aee4709ad57703809af89323deb
#
_cell.length_a   1.000
_cell.length_b   1.000
_cell.length_c   1.000
_cell.angle_alpha   90.00
_cell.angle_beta   90.00
_cell.angle_gamma   90.00
#
_symmetry.space_group_name_H-M   'P 1'
#
loop_
_entity.id
_entity.type
_entity.pdbx_description
1 polymer ?
#
loop_
_entity_poly.entity_id
_entity_poly.type
_entity_poly.pdbx_seq_one_letter_code
_entity_poly.pdbx_strand_id
1 'polypeptide(L)'
;MSGIKLKKYCLALDLKDDAKIIESYKSYHQNVWPEINKSIKDSGIKEVEIYLTGNRLFMIIEADDSFSFDKKAIMDAENSKVQQWEKLMWTFQKGLPNTKKGTKWVLMNRIYNLNK
;
A
#
# COMPACT_ATOMS: atom_id res chain seq x y z
N MET A 1 -25.17 10.53 -16.01
CA MET A 1 -23.79 10.08 -16.30
C MET A 1 -23.34 9.07 -15.27
N SER A 2 -22.87 7.97 -15.73
CA SER A 2 -22.35 6.97 -14.80
C SER A 2 -20.86 7.23 -14.55
N GLY A 3 -20.49 7.38 -13.30
CA GLY A 3 -19.10 7.41 -12.92
C GLY A 3 -18.49 6.03 -13.00
N ILE A 4 -17.15 5.98 -13.00
CA ILE A 4 -16.44 4.74 -12.84
C ILE A 4 -16.69 4.25 -11.42
N LYS A 5 -17.14 3.02 -11.30
CA LYS A 5 -17.37 2.42 -9.99
C LYS A 5 -16.03 1.89 -9.47
N LEU A 6 -15.57 2.42 -8.36
CA LEU A 6 -14.31 2.03 -7.77
C LEU A 6 -14.55 1.09 -6.60
N LYS A 7 -13.66 0.12 -6.45
CA LYS A 7 -13.61 -0.75 -5.28
C LYS A 7 -12.59 -0.21 -4.31
N LYS A 8 -12.93 -0.23 -3.02
CA LYS A 8 -12.07 0.24 -1.96
C LYS A 8 -11.45 -0.95 -1.23
N TYR A 9 -10.16 -0.86 -0.98
CA TYR A 9 -9.42 -1.86 -0.19
C TYR A 9 -8.67 -1.12 0.91
N CYS A 10 -8.71 -1.66 2.12
CA CYS A 10 -8.03 -1.09 3.28
C CYS A 10 -7.01 -2.12 3.77
N LEU A 11 -5.79 -1.65 4.03
CA LEU A 11 -4.68 -2.52 4.42
C LEU A 11 -3.94 -1.89 5.60
N ALA A 12 -3.29 -2.72 6.39
CA ALA A 12 -2.52 -2.25 7.55
C ALA A 12 -1.14 -2.89 7.56
N LEU A 13 -0.19 -2.16 8.12
CA LEU A 13 1.19 -2.62 8.31
C LEU A 13 1.82 -1.73 9.36
N ASP A 14 2.83 -2.22 10.06
CA ASP A 14 3.55 -1.40 11.02
C ASP A 14 4.88 -0.90 10.44
N LEU A 15 5.39 0.18 11.02
CA LEU A 15 6.78 0.59 10.87
C LEU A 15 7.55 0.12 12.10
N LYS A 16 8.86 -0.01 11.96
CA LYS A 16 9.71 -0.19 13.13
C LYS A 16 9.49 1.00 14.06
N ASP A 17 9.38 0.75 15.34
CA ASP A 17 9.03 1.77 16.33
C ASP A 17 10.27 2.59 16.70
N ASP A 18 10.68 3.45 15.78
CA ASP A 18 11.88 4.28 15.87
C ASP A 18 11.60 5.60 15.17
N ALA A 19 11.77 6.70 15.88
CA ALA A 19 11.42 8.03 15.37
C ALA A 19 12.15 8.37 14.09
N LYS A 20 13.43 8.00 13.95
CA LYS A 20 14.21 8.30 12.75
C LYS A 20 13.73 7.48 11.56
N ILE A 21 13.38 6.23 11.79
CA ILE A 21 12.86 5.35 10.74
C ILE A 21 11.51 5.88 10.24
N ILE A 22 10.64 6.26 11.17
CA ILE A 22 9.32 6.81 10.82
C ILE A 22 9.48 8.10 10.01
N GLU A 23 10.39 9.00 10.42
CA GLU A 23 10.63 10.23 9.66
C GLU A 23 11.20 9.95 8.26
N SER A 24 12.09 8.97 8.12
CA SER A 24 12.62 8.58 6.82
C SER A 24 11.52 8.05 5.92
N TYR A 25 10.64 7.21 6.44
CA TYR A 25 9.52 6.66 5.68
C TYR A 25 8.60 7.78 5.16
N LYS A 26 8.28 8.75 6.04
CA LYS A 26 7.46 9.91 5.67
C LYS A 26 8.14 10.74 4.58
N SER A 27 9.44 10.96 4.70
CA SER A 27 10.20 11.74 3.71
C SER A 27 10.18 11.10 2.33
N TYR A 28 10.35 9.78 2.24
CA TYR A 28 10.27 9.07 0.95
C TYR A 28 8.90 9.24 0.31
N HIS A 29 7.83 9.34 1.10
CA HIS A 29 6.48 9.48 0.59
C HIS A 29 6.11 10.90 0.18
N GLN A 30 6.96 11.88 0.47
CA GLN A 30 6.80 13.24 -0.06
C GLN A 30 7.25 13.32 -1.53
N ASN A 31 8.13 12.41 -1.95
CA ASN A 31 8.67 12.37 -3.31
C ASN A 31 8.82 10.92 -3.75
N VAL A 32 7.69 10.25 -3.92
CA VAL A 32 7.68 8.85 -4.41
C VAL A 32 8.27 8.83 -5.82
N TRP A 33 9.09 7.81 -6.09
CA TRP A 33 9.72 7.67 -7.41
C TRP A 33 8.66 7.65 -8.51
N PRO A 34 8.85 8.41 -9.61
CA PRO A 34 7.85 8.42 -10.70
C PRO A 34 7.50 7.05 -11.25
N GLU A 35 8.46 6.13 -11.31
CA GLU A 35 8.23 4.78 -11.78
C GLU A 35 7.25 4.02 -10.89
N ILE A 36 7.27 4.31 -9.58
CA ILE A 36 6.36 3.67 -8.63
C ILE A 36 4.93 4.18 -8.82
N ASN A 37 4.77 5.50 -8.92
CA ASN A 37 3.45 6.09 -9.18
C ASN A 37 2.87 5.60 -10.50
N LYS A 38 3.71 5.49 -11.53
CA LYS A 38 3.28 4.96 -12.81
C LYS A 38 2.82 3.50 -12.72
N SER A 39 3.60 2.67 -12.02
CA SER A 39 3.26 1.26 -11.84
C SER A 39 1.93 1.09 -11.12
N ILE A 40 1.70 1.89 -10.08
CA ILE A 40 0.44 1.86 -9.32
C ILE A 40 -0.74 2.18 -10.27
N LYS A 41 -0.64 3.26 -11.03
CA LYS A 41 -1.69 3.67 -11.96
C LYS A 41 -1.93 2.62 -13.05
N ASP A 42 -0.86 2.05 -13.57
CA ASP A 42 -0.94 1.02 -14.63
C ASP A 42 -1.65 -0.24 -14.14
N SER A 43 -1.68 -0.50 -12.83
CA SER A 43 -2.35 -1.68 -12.27
C SER A 43 -3.87 -1.53 -12.16
N GLY A 44 -4.41 -0.34 -12.42
CA GLY A 44 -5.85 -0.07 -12.29
C GLY A 44 -6.21 0.66 -11.00
N ILE A 45 -5.22 1.02 -10.20
CA ILE A 45 -5.44 1.80 -8.97
C ILE A 45 -5.60 3.27 -9.36
N LYS A 46 -6.66 3.89 -8.86
CA LYS A 46 -6.97 5.29 -9.14
C LYS A 46 -6.58 6.22 -8.00
N GLU A 47 -6.56 5.71 -6.77
CA GLU A 47 -6.21 6.50 -5.60
C GLU A 47 -5.55 5.64 -4.55
N VAL A 48 -4.54 6.18 -3.89
CA VAL A 48 -3.89 5.55 -2.73
C VAL A 48 -3.67 6.63 -1.69
N GLU A 49 -4.10 6.34 -0.47
CA GLU A 49 -3.81 7.19 0.69
C GLU A 49 -3.20 6.34 1.77
N ILE A 50 -2.21 6.88 2.48
CA ILE A 50 -1.59 6.20 3.62
C ILE A 50 -1.69 7.12 4.83
N TYR A 51 -2.19 6.60 5.92
CA TYR A 51 -2.32 7.29 7.20
C TYR A 51 -1.41 6.62 8.23
N LEU A 52 -0.97 7.38 9.19
CA LEU A 52 -0.05 6.92 10.22
C LEU A 52 -0.53 7.34 11.60
N THR A 53 -0.53 6.41 12.56
CA THR A 53 -0.67 6.73 13.98
C THR A 53 0.36 5.91 14.76
N GLY A 54 1.17 6.58 15.60
CA GLY A 54 2.29 5.91 16.25
C GLY A 54 3.22 5.30 15.21
N ASN A 55 3.35 3.98 15.22
CA ASN A 55 4.11 3.26 14.20
C ASN A 55 3.22 2.38 13.33
N ARG A 56 1.90 2.62 13.31
CA ARG A 56 0.97 1.82 12.52
C ARG A 56 0.47 2.59 11.31
N LEU A 57 0.56 1.94 10.16
CA LEU A 57 0.12 2.47 8.88
C LEU A 57 -1.23 1.91 8.49
N PHE A 58 -2.04 2.74 7.86
CA PHE A 58 -3.32 2.36 7.30
C PHE A 58 -3.37 2.87 5.87
N MET A 59 -3.54 1.97 4.90
CA MET A 59 -3.58 2.32 3.49
C MET A 59 -4.98 2.10 2.92
N ILE A 60 -5.47 3.08 2.17
CA ILE A 60 -6.72 2.98 1.45
C ILE A 60 -6.40 3.00 -0.04
N ILE A 61 -6.88 2.00 -0.76
CA ILE A 61 -6.74 1.90 -2.21
C ILE A 61 -8.13 2.00 -2.83
N GLU A 62 -8.28 2.82 -3.85
CA GLU A 62 -9.46 2.81 -4.69
C GLU A 62 -9.05 2.41 -6.10
N ALA A 63 -9.69 1.38 -6.66
CA ALA A 63 -9.28 0.77 -7.91
C ALA A 63 -10.49 0.46 -8.80
N ASP A 64 -10.24 0.48 -10.11
CA ASP A 64 -11.27 0.11 -11.08
C ASP A 64 -11.32 -1.41 -11.29
N ASP A 65 -12.16 -1.86 -12.22
CA ASP A 65 -12.39 -3.29 -12.46
C ASP A 65 -11.18 -4.01 -13.06
N SER A 66 -10.22 -3.27 -13.61
CA SER A 66 -9.02 -3.88 -14.19
C SER A 66 -8.02 -4.34 -13.12
N PHE A 67 -8.18 -3.88 -11.90
CA PHE A 67 -7.25 -4.18 -10.82
C PHE A 67 -7.55 -5.53 -10.16
N SER A 68 -6.51 -6.30 -9.87
CA SER A 68 -6.56 -7.40 -8.92
C SER A 68 -5.21 -7.49 -8.20
N PHE A 69 -5.23 -7.98 -6.97
CA PHE A 69 -3.99 -8.16 -6.22
C PHE A 69 -3.07 -9.18 -6.89
N ASP A 70 -3.62 -10.24 -7.47
CA ASP A 70 -2.83 -11.26 -8.16
C ASP A 70 -2.13 -10.67 -9.38
N LYS A 71 -2.84 -9.90 -10.19
CA LYS A 71 -2.28 -9.24 -11.37
C LYS A 71 -1.19 -8.27 -10.96
N LYS A 72 -1.45 -7.46 -9.91
CA LYS A 72 -0.47 -6.50 -9.43
C LYS A 72 0.80 -7.19 -8.94
N ALA A 73 0.65 -8.31 -8.22
CA ALA A 73 1.80 -9.07 -7.73
C ALA A 73 2.71 -9.52 -8.89
N ILE A 74 2.11 -9.97 -9.99
CA ILE A 74 2.85 -10.37 -11.19
C ILE A 74 3.57 -9.17 -11.81
N MET A 75 2.87 -8.05 -11.99
CA MET A 75 3.44 -6.82 -12.52
C MET A 75 4.61 -6.33 -11.68
N ASP A 76 4.44 -6.33 -10.36
CA ASP A 76 5.48 -5.86 -9.43
C ASP A 76 6.71 -6.77 -9.47
N ALA A 77 6.50 -8.08 -9.55
CA ALA A 77 7.61 -9.05 -9.59
C ALA A 77 8.48 -8.85 -10.84
N GLU A 78 7.88 -8.36 -11.92
CA GLU A 78 8.57 -8.15 -13.19
C GLU A 78 9.16 -6.75 -13.34
N ASN A 79 8.93 -5.87 -12.38
CA ASN A 79 9.36 -4.48 -12.45
C ASN A 79 10.52 -4.23 -11.48
N SER A 80 11.72 -4.04 -12.02
CA SER A 80 12.92 -3.89 -11.19
C SER A 80 12.86 -2.65 -10.29
N LYS A 81 12.26 -1.55 -10.73
CA LYS A 81 12.13 -0.34 -9.91
C LYS A 81 11.18 -0.56 -8.75
N VAL A 82 10.07 -1.26 -8.98
CA VAL A 82 9.13 -1.62 -7.91
C VAL A 82 9.82 -2.51 -6.89
N GLN A 83 10.60 -3.50 -7.36
CA GLN A 83 11.34 -4.38 -6.44
C GLN A 83 12.35 -3.60 -5.60
N GLN A 84 13.06 -2.64 -6.20
CA GLN A 84 13.98 -1.79 -5.46
C GLN A 84 13.25 -0.96 -4.40
N TRP A 85 12.11 -0.38 -4.77
CA TRP A 85 11.29 0.40 -3.85
C TRP A 85 10.77 -0.45 -2.70
N GLU A 86 10.22 -1.63 -2.99
CA GLU A 86 9.69 -2.52 -1.96
C GLU A 86 10.78 -2.96 -0.99
N LYS A 87 11.96 -3.26 -1.51
CA LYS A 87 13.09 -3.65 -0.67
C LYS A 87 13.52 -2.50 0.25
N LEU A 88 13.56 -1.28 -0.29
CA LEU A 88 13.87 -0.09 0.50
C LEU A 88 12.81 0.14 1.57
N MET A 89 11.53 0.08 1.21
CA MET A 89 10.43 0.29 2.15
C MET A 89 10.46 -0.76 3.27
N TRP A 90 10.79 -2.00 2.92
CA TRP A 90 10.83 -3.08 3.91
C TRP A 90 11.87 -2.82 5.00
N THR A 91 12.92 -2.04 4.72
CA THR A 91 13.90 -1.68 5.75
C THR A 91 13.29 -0.83 6.87
N PHE A 92 12.19 -0.13 6.60
CA PHE A 92 11.46 0.70 7.56
C PHE A 92 10.25 -0.02 8.17
N GLN A 93 9.74 -1.04 7.51
CA GLN A 93 8.48 -1.69 7.82
C GLN A 93 8.66 -2.88 8.75
N LYS A 94 7.57 -3.23 9.43
CA LYS A 94 7.51 -4.36 10.36
C LYS A 94 6.14 -5.01 10.25
N GLY A 95 6.08 -6.33 10.17
CA GLY A 95 4.80 -7.03 10.13
C GLY A 95 3.93 -6.73 11.33
N LEU A 96 2.62 -6.81 11.14
CA LEU A 96 1.67 -6.66 12.25
C LEU A 96 1.86 -7.78 13.28
N PRO A 97 1.50 -7.53 14.56
CA PRO A 97 1.52 -8.59 15.57
C PRO A 97 0.71 -9.80 15.10
N ASN A 98 1.17 -10.99 15.45
CA ASN A 98 0.48 -12.25 15.17
C ASN A 98 0.38 -12.60 13.68
N THR A 99 1.24 -12.04 12.83
CA THR A 99 1.36 -12.45 11.43
C THR A 99 2.62 -13.27 11.24
N LYS A 100 2.67 -14.05 10.15
CA LYS A 100 3.87 -14.81 9.79
C LYS A 100 5.01 -13.85 9.49
N LYS A 101 6.23 -14.25 9.82
CA LYS A 101 7.43 -13.50 9.50
C LYS A 101 7.48 -13.20 8.00
N GLY A 102 7.74 -11.95 7.65
CA GLY A 102 7.81 -11.51 6.26
C GLY A 102 6.49 -11.07 5.65
N THR A 103 5.37 -11.24 6.37
CA THR A 103 4.08 -10.73 5.92
C THR A 103 4.12 -9.20 5.93
N LYS A 104 3.77 -8.60 4.79
CA LYS A 104 3.73 -7.15 4.62
C LYS A 104 2.32 -6.63 4.86
N TRP A 105 1.79 -5.81 3.95
CA TRP A 105 0.46 -5.24 4.07
C TRP A 105 -0.61 -6.32 4.24
N VAL A 106 -1.50 -6.15 5.21
CA VAL A 106 -2.58 -7.10 5.51
C VAL A 106 -3.90 -6.47 5.10
N LEU A 107 -4.62 -7.18 4.22
CA LEU A 107 -5.95 -6.73 3.78
C LEU A 107 -6.93 -6.82 4.95
N MET A 108 -7.70 -5.74 5.14
CA MET A 108 -8.68 -5.65 6.22
C MET A 108 -10.07 -5.97 5.70
N ASN A 109 -10.87 -6.59 6.53
CA ASN A 109 -12.28 -6.88 6.22
C ASN A 109 -13.15 -5.71 6.65
N ARG A 110 -14.02 -5.23 5.74
CA ARG A 110 -15.00 -4.24 6.12
C ARG A 110 -16.09 -4.94 6.97
N ILE A 111 -16.26 -4.49 8.21
CA ILE A 111 -17.22 -5.09 9.11
C ILE A 111 -18.51 -4.26 9.26
N TYR A 112 -18.50 -3.04 8.72
CA TYR A 112 -19.67 -2.15 8.79
C TYR A 112 -19.65 -1.16 7.64
N ASN A 113 -20.82 -0.92 7.08
CA ASN A 113 -21.03 0.14 6.09
C ASN A 113 -22.46 0.67 6.26
N LEU A 114 -22.60 1.92 6.61
CA LEU A 114 -23.89 2.57 6.86
C LEU A 114 -24.81 2.52 5.65
N ASN A 115 -24.27 2.68 4.46
CA ASN A 115 -25.03 2.83 3.22
C ASN A 115 -24.87 1.62 2.29
N LYS A 116 -24.88 0.44 2.85
CA LYS A 116 -24.79 -0.73 1.99
C LYS A 116 -26.11 -1.07 1.29
#